data_850a6e072c97c6e5e6aec1cb1c353b6e
#
_entry.id   850a6e072c97c6e5e6aec1cb1c353b6e
#
_cell.length_a   1.000
_cell.length_b   1.000
_cell.length_c   1.000
_cell.angle_alpha   90.00
_cell.angle_beta   90.00
_cell.angle_gamma   90.00
#
_symmetry.space_group_name_H-M   'P 1'
#
loop_
_entity.id
_entity.type
_entity.pdbx_description
1 polymer ?
#
loop_
_entity_poly.entity_id
_entity_poly.type
_entity_poly.pdbx_seq_one_letter_code
_entity_poly.pdbx_strand_id
1 'polypeptide(L)'
;MTADNKQQTAADGRTLVIAAAGTGGHVMPGLAVARVMADRGWKIVWIGTTTGMEKGLVERQGIEFHPLNFQGMRGRGITGMITGGIKMLKAIWDARKLLKKLRPTAVFSTGGYIAVPVCFAAQNLKRPIVLMNCDADLLMSTNTVLPFCDALACGFAGGARTFAGIKGHTTGNPVRAEIAALPAPAERFAGR
;
A
#
# COMPACT_ATOMS: atom_id res chain seq x y z
N MET A 1 -11.58 24.22 23.90
CA MET A 1 -10.25 23.59 23.99
C MET A 1 -9.92 23.09 22.61
N THR A 2 -9.07 23.82 21.93
CA THR A 2 -8.71 23.70 20.53
C THR A 2 -7.81 22.49 20.34
N ALA A 3 -8.23 21.55 19.48
CA ALA A 3 -7.39 20.45 19.03
C ALA A 3 -6.26 21.03 18.18
N ASP A 4 -5.07 21.04 18.76
CA ASP A 4 -3.84 21.41 18.09
C ASP A 4 -3.62 20.50 16.88
N ASN A 5 -3.77 21.09 15.70
CA ASN A 5 -3.42 20.48 14.42
C ASN A 5 -1.89 20.41 14.34
N LYS A 6 -1.31 19.37 14.94
CA LYS A 6 0.11 19.07 14.75
C LYS A 6 0.31 18.60 13.31
N GLN A 7 0.46 19.54 12.41
CA GLN A 7 1.21 19.33 11.18
C GLN A 7 2.65 18.98 11.58
N GLN A 8 2.90 17.68 11.69
CA GLN A 8 4.22 17.15 11.98
C GLN A 8 5.09 17.42 10.75
N THR A 9 5.89 18.48 10.82
CA THR A 9 6.96 18.77 9.87
C THR A 9 7.87 17.53 9.85
N ALA A 10 7.98 16.91 8.65
CA ALA A 10 8.88 15.79 8.44
C ALA A 10 10.31 16.22 8.78
N ALA A 11 10.84 15.75 9.90
CA ALA A 11 12.15 16.15 10.44
C ALA A 11 13.32 15.81 9.49
N ASP A 12 13.11 14.89 8.50
CA ASP A 12 14.16 14.39 7.61
C ASP A 12 13.85 14.57 6.09
N GLY A 13 12.76 15.23 5.72
CA GLY A 13 12.35 15.38 4.30
C GLY A 13 11.97 14.05 3.61
N ARG A 14 11.91 12.93 4.32
CA ARG A 14 11.57 11.60 3.76
C ARG A 14 10.07 11.46 3.55
N THR A 15 9.68 11.05 2.35
CA THR A 15 8.28 10.81 2.00
C THR A 15 8.06 9.35 1.64
N LEU A 16 7.09 8.70 2.27
CA LEU A 16 6.59 7.38 1.91
C LEU A 16 5.27 7.53 1.17
N VAL A 17 5.23 7.04 -0.07
CA VAL A 17 3.96 6.87 -0.78
C VAL A 17 3.43 5.47 -0.50
N ILE A 18 2.19 5.37 0.00
CA ILE A 18 1.49 4.11 0.18
C ILE A 18 0.47 3.95 -0.94
N ALA A 19 0.58 2.86 -1.70
CA ALA A 19 -0.33 2.50 -2.77
C ALA A 19 -1.16 1.28 -2.35
N ALA A 20 -2.37 1.52 -1.88
CA ALA A 20 -3.27 0.46 -1.47
C ALA A 20 -4.73 0.85 -1.70
N ALA A 21 -5.51 -0.06 -2.25
CA ALA A 21 -6.93 0.12 -2.53
C ALA A 21 -7.67 -1.22 -2.57
N GLY A 22 -8.98 -1.14 -2.46
CA GLY A 22 -9.87 -2.28 -2.58
C GLY A 22 -10.49 -2.68 -1.25
N THR A 23 -10.14 -3.84 -0.72
CA THR A 23 -10.71 -4.36 0.52
C THR A 23 -9.94 -3.90 1.77
N GLY A 24 -10.59 -4.07 2.94
CA GLY A 24 -9.94 -3.81 4.22
C GLY A 24 -8.63 -4.59 4.43
N GLY A 25 -8.51 -5.78 3.80
CA GLY A 25 -7.28 -6.60 3.85
C GLY A 25 -6.04 -5.89 3.31
N HIS A 26 -6.20 -4.98 2.35
CA HIS A 26 -5.09 -4.16 1.83
C HIS A 26 -4.98 -2.82 2.56
N VAL A 27 -6.11 -2.20 2.88
CA VAL A 27 -6.12 -0.84 3.45
C VAL A 27 -5.63 -0.83 4.89
N MET A 28 -6.08 -1.76 5.73
CA MET A 28 -5.73 -1.76 7.17
C MET A 28 -4.24 -2.01 7.43
N PRO A 29 -3.57 -2.98 6.79
CA PRO A 29 -2.12 -3.12 6.92
C PRO A 29 -1.36 -1.88 6.45
N GLY A 30 -1.81 -1.25 5.36
CA GLY A 30 -1.25 -0.01 4.87
C GLY A 30 -1.33 1.12 5.91
N LEU A 31 -2.50 1.27 6.58
CA LEU A 31 -2.68 2.27 7.64
C LEU A 31 -1.83 1.97 8.89
N ALA A 32 -1.65 0.69 9.24
CA ALA A 32 -0.78 0.32 10.34
C ALA A 32 0.68 0.73 10.07
N VAL A 33 1.16 0.48 8.84
CA VAL A 33 2.51 0.92 8.41
C VAL A 33 2.59 2.44 8.34
N ALA A 34 1.55 3.12 7.82
CA ALA A 34 1.50 4.57 7.75
C ALA A 34 1.72 5.22 9.11
N ARG A 35 1.03 4.73 10.13
CA ARG A 35 1.16 5.23 11.51
C ARG A 35 2.58 5.09 12.04
N VAL A 36 3.15 3.87 11.96
CA VAL A 36 4.52 3.61 12.44
C VAL A 36 5.55 4.47 11.72
N MET A 37 5.38 4.69 10.41
CA MET A 37 6.31 5.52 9.64
C MET A 37 6.13 7.00 9.93
N ALA A 38 4.89 7.47 10.18
CA ALA A 38 4.63 8.83 10.61
C ALA A 38 5.27 9.12 11.99
N ASP A 39 5.14 8.18 12.93
CA ASP A 39 5.78 8.28 14.26
C ASP A 39 7.32 8.32 14.17
N ARG A 40 7.89 7.80 13.07
CA ARG A 40 9.33 7.89 12.75
C ARG A 40 9.70 9.16 11.95
N GLY A 41 8.80 10.13 11.85
CA GLY A 41 9.04 11.41 11.18
C GLY A 41 8.95 11.38 9.66
N TRP A 42 8.39 10.34 9.04
CA TRP A 42 8.15 10.32 7.60
C TRP A 42 6.87 11.06 7.24
N LYS A 43 6.92 11.84 6.16
CA LYS A 43 5.70 12.32 5.51
C LYS A 43 5.02 11.13 4.82
N ILE A 44 3.74 10.91 5.12
CA ILE A 44 2.93 9.86 4.50
C ILE A 44 2.01 10.47 3.46
N VAL A 45 1.99 9.87 2.28
CA VAL A 45 1.07 10.20 1.20
C VAL A 45 0.41 8.92 0.72
N TRP A 46 -0.89 8.93 0.53
CA TRP A 46 -1.64 7.77 0.08
C TRP A 46 -2.12 7.93 -1.36
N ILE A 47 -1.91 6.91 -2.18
CA ILE A 47 -2.52 6.78 -3.51
C ILE A 47 -3.55 5.65 -3.46
N GLY A 48 -4.80 5.99 -3.68
CA GLY A 48 -5.92 5.05 -3.72
C GLY A 48 -6.80 5.28 -4.93
N THR A 49 -8.00 4.72 -4.93
CA THR A 49 -8.97 4.91 -6.01
C THR A 49 -9.93 6.06 -5.74
N THR A 50 -10.61 6.52 -6.78
CA THR A 50 -11.61 7.60 -6.66
C THR A 50 -12.85 7.18 -5.89
N THR A 51 -13.20 5.89 -5.90
CA THR A 51 -14.48 5.35 -5.39
C THR A 51 -14.30 4.29 -4.31
N GLY A 52 -13.07 4.03 -3.89
CA GLY A 52 -12.76 3.01 -2.88
C GLY A 52 -13.07 3.45 -1.46
N MET A 53 -13.25 2.46 -0.59
CA MET A 53 -13.46 2.69 0.85
C MET A 53 -12.25 3.30 1.55
N GLU A 54 -11.07 3.18 0.96
CA GLU A 54 -9.82 3.66 1.51
C GLU A 54 -9.80 5.17 1.72
N LYS A 55 -10.44 5.95 0.84
CA LYS A 55 -10.43 7.40 0.92
C LYS A 55 -10.88 7.91 2.29
N GLY A 56 -12.08 7.53 2.72
CA GLY A 56 -12.60 7.99 4.01
C GLY A 56 -11.82 7.46 5.23
N LEU A 57 -11.18 6.29 5.11
CA LEU A 57 -10.36 5.73 6.18
C LEU A 57 -9.03 6.50 6.32
N VAL A 58 -8.40 6.82 5.21
CA VAL A 58 -7.11 7.52 5.12
C VAL A 58 -7.25 8.99 5.53
N GLU A 59 -8.26 9.68 5.01
CA GLU A 59 -8.53 11.09 5.34
C GLU A 59 -8.84 11.29 6.82
N ARG A 60 -9.55 10.34 7.47
CA ARG A 60 -9.78 10.38 8.94
C ARG A 60 -8.51 10.26 9.76
N GLN A 61 -7.42 9.72 9.20
CA GLN A 61 -6.10 9.67 9.85
C GLN A 61 -5.25 10.93 9.56
N GLY A 62 -5.80 11.92 8.86
CA GLY A 62 -5.07 13.13 8.47
C GLY A 62 -3.98 12.90 7.41
N ILE A 63 -4.01 11.77 6.70
CA ILE A 63 -3.04 11.43 5.67
C ILE A 63 -3.44 12.08 4.34
N GLU A 64 -2.48 12.72 3.67
CA GLU A 64 -2.66 13.30 2.32
C GLU A 64 -3.07 12.21 1.34
N PHE A 65 -4.25 12.35 0.70
CA PHE A 65 -4.82 11.35 -0.20
C PHE A 65 -4.86 11.83 -1.65
N HIS A 66 -4.36 11.02 -2.57
CA HIS A 66 -4.41 11.26 -4.02
C HIS A 66 -5.19 10.16 -4.73
N PRO A 67 -6.35 10.48 -5.29
CA PRO A 67 -7.11 9.51 -6.06
C PRO A 67 -6.47 9.26 -7.43
N LEU A 68 -6.36 8.01 -7.82
CA LEU A 68 -6.02 7.58 -9.17
C LEU A 68 -7.25 6.95 -9.81
N ASN A 69 -7.62 7.43 -10.99
CA ASN A 69 -8.79 6.91 -11.70
C ASN A 69 -8.47 5.57 -12.38
N PHE A 70 -8.41 4.51 -11.59
CA PHE A 70 -8.19 3.15 -12.05
C PHE A 70 -8.95 2.15 -11.18
N GLN A 71 -9.78 1.32 -11.79
CA GLN A 71 -10.63 0.34 -11.12
C GLN A 71 -10.28 -1.11 -11.48
N GLY A 72 -9.07 -1.32 -11.97
CA GLY A 72 -8.65 -2.63 -12.49
C GLY A 72 -9.16 -2.89 -13.93
N MET A 73 -8.68 -3.96 -14.50
CA MET A 73 -9.11 -4.41 -15.83
C MET A 73 -10.35 -5.29 -15.69
N ARG A 74 -11.53 -4.67 -15.82
CA ARG A 74 -12.80 -5.38 -15.91
C ARG A 74 -13.26 -5.35 -17.36
N GLY A 75 -13.39 -6.50 -17.97
CA GLY A 75 -13.89 -6.66 -19.33
C GLY A 75 -13.60 -8.06 -19.84
N ARG A 76 -14.55 -8.64 -20.59
CA ARG A 76 -14.37 -9.92 -21.26
C ARG A 76 -14.20 -9.67 -22.76
N GLY A 77 -13.38 -10.50 -23.41
CA GLY A 77 -13.12 -10.42 -24.85
C GLY A 77 -12.05 -9.40 -25.25
N ILE A 78 -11.74 -9.36 -26.53
CA ILE A 78 -10.64 -8.58 -27.13
C ILE A 78 -10.82 -7.07 -26.89
N THR A 79 -12.05 -6.56 -27.04
CA THR A 79 -12.36 -5.13 -26.81
C THR A 79 -12.13 -4.72 -25.36
N GLY A 80 -12.48 -5.60 -24.40
CA GLY A 80 -12.23 -5.38 -22.98
C GLY A 80 -10.74 -5.39 -22.64
N MET A 81 -9.94 -6.21 -23.31
CA MET A 81 -8.48 -6.23 -23.15
C MET A 81 -7.82 -4.94 -23.68
N ILE A 82 -8.23 -4.48 -24.87
CA ILE A 82 -7.69 -3.26 -25.48
C ILE A 82 -8.02 -2.03 -24.61
N THR A 83 -9.30 -1.87 -24.24
CA THR A 83 -9.74 -0.74 -23.41
C THR A 83 -9.12 -0.79 -22.00
N GLY A 84 -8.96 -1.99 -21.43
CA GLY A 84 -8.26 -2.19 -20.16
C GLY A 84 -6.78 -1.81 -20.24
N GLY A 85 -6.11 -2.19 -21.32
CA GLY A 85 -4.71 -1.81 -21.57
C GLY A 85 -4.52 -0.30 -21.69
N ILE A 86 -5.38 0.39 -22.42
CA ILE A 86 -5.34 1.87 -22.54
C ILE A 86 -5.55 2.53 -21.17
N LYS A 87 -6.52 2.06 -20.37
CA LYS A 87 -6.76 2.56 -19.03
C LYS A 87 -5.57 2.33 -18.11
N MET A 88 -4.90 1.18 -18.22
CA MET A 88 -3.69 0.87 -17.46
C MET A 88 -2.55 1.83 -17.82
N LEU A 89 -2.27 2.03 -19.12
CA LEU A 89 -1.23 2.95 -19.58
C LEU A 89 -1.49 4.37 -19.10
N LYS A 90 -2.75 4.82 -19.17
CA LYS A 90 -3.14 6.13 -18.62
C LYS A 90 -2.90 6.20 -17.12
N ALA A 91 -3.28 5.17 -16.36
CA ALA A 91 -3.07 5.13 -14.91
C ALA A 91 -1.58 5.14 -14.54
N ILE A 92 -0.72 4.42 -15.29
CA ILE A 92 0.74 4.46 -15.09
C ILE A 92 1.26 5.88 -15.34
N TRP A 93 0.80 6.54 -16.39
CA TRP A 93 1.25 7.90 -16.72
C TRP A 93 0.80 8.93 -15.67
N ASP A 94 -0.46 8.86 -15.21
CA ASP A 94 -1.00 9.72 -14.15
C ASP A 94 -0.24 9.48 -12.82
N ALA A 95 -0.01 8.20 -12.46
CA ALA A 95 0.80 7.84 -11.30
C ALA A 95 2.24 8.38 -11.42
N ARG A 96 2.85 8.30 -12.60
CA ARG A 96 4.21 8.81 -12.85
C ARG A 96 4.28 10.33 -12.68
N LYS A 97 3.31 11.08 -13.19
CA LYS A 97 3.24 12.54 -12.97
C LYS A 97 3.14 12.87 -11.47
N LEU A 98 2.27 12.15 -10.77
CA LEU A 98 2.07 12.35 -9.34
C LEU A 98 3.36 12.04 -8.55
N LEU A 99 3.99 10.89 -8.79
CA LEU A 99 5.24 10.50 -8.13
C LEU A 99 6.40 11.46 -8.44
N LYS A 100 6.46 12.02 -9.66
CA LYS A 100 7.43 13.08 -9.99
C LYS A 100 7.24 14.35 -9.14
N LYS A 101 5.97 14.72 -8.89
CA LYS A 101 5.64 15.88 -8.04
C LYS A 101 5.95 15.61 -6.57
N LEU A 102 5.56 14.43 -6.07
CA LEU A 102 5.73 14.04 -4.67
C LEU A 102 7.19 13.73 -4.30
N ARG A 103 8.00 13.29 -5.27
CA ARG A 103 9.41 12.88 -5.09
C ARG A 103 9.59 11.93 -3.90
N PRO A 104 8.84 10.82 -3.81
CA PRO A 104 8.91 9.95 -2.66
C PRO A 104 10.30 9.33 -2.49
N THR A 105 10.68 9.12 -1.24
CA THR A 105 11.88 8.35 -0.88
C THR A 105 11.68 6.87 -1.20
N ALA A 106 10.48 6.34 -0.95
CA ALA A 106 10.10 4.98 -1.27
C ALA A 106 8.59 4.88 -1.54
N VAL A 107 8.19 3.79 -2.21
CA VAL A 107 6.80 3.40 -2.41
C VAL A 107 6.56 2.08 -1.68
N PHE A 108 5.50 2.04 -0.87
CA PHE A 108 5.04 0.85 -0.18
C PHE A 108 3.67 0.43 -0.72
N SER A 109 3.47 -0.84 -0.96
CA SER A 109 2.16 -1.35 -1.40
C SER A 109 1.79 -2.65 -0.73
N THR A 110 0.54 -2.75 -0.32
CA THR A 110 -0.08 -3.97 0.21
C THR A 110 -0.80 -4.78 -0.86
N GLY A 111 -0.64 -4.41 -2.13
CA GLY A 111 -1.31 -5.08 -3.25
C GLY A 111 -2.60 -4.39 -3.69
N GLY A 112 -3.48 -5.18 -4.31
CA GLY A 112 -4.66 -4.66 -4.98
C GLY A 112 -4.33 -4.10 -6.38
N TYR A 113 -5.36 -3.78 -7.14
CA TYR A 113 -5.17 -3.38 -8.55
C TYR A 113 -4.48 -2.02 -8.72
N ILE A 114 -4.50 -1.13 -7.70
CA ILE A 114 -3.80 0.15 -7.73
C ILE A 114 -2.27 -0.01 -7.63
N ALA A 115 -1.81 -1.10 -7.04
CA ALA A 115 -0.38 -1.40 -6.89
C ALA A 115 0.30 -1.45 -8.26
N VAL A 116 -0.35 -2.06 -9.26
CA VAL A 116 0.26 -2.27 -10.57
C VAL A 116 0.68 -0.95 -11.23
N PRO A 117 -0.23 0.01 -11.53
CA PRO A 117 0.17 1.25 -12.19
C PRO A 117 1.12 2.10 -11.35
N VAL A 118 0.97 2.12 -10.02
CA VAL A 118 1.83 2.93 -9.15
C VAL A 118 3.24 2.36 -9.06
N CYS A 119 3.40 1.04 -8.89
CA CYS A 119 4.71 0.43 -8.80
C CYS A 119 5.46 0.47 -10.15
N PHE A 120 4.77 0.26 -11.28
CA PHE A 120 5.38 0.47 -12.59
C PHE A 120 5.89 1.91 -12.78
N ALA A 121 5.09 2.89 -12.34
CA ALA A 121 5.51 4.30 -12.38
C ALA A 121 6.70 4.57 -11.45
N ALA A 122 6.72 3.98 -10.25
CA ALA A 122 7.82 4.09 -9.29
C ALA A 122 9.12 3.49 -9.84
N GLN A 123 9.05 2.29 -10.42
CA GLN A 123 10.19 1.64 -11.07
C GLN A 123 10.77 2.51 -12.20
N ASN A 124 9.91 3.06 -13.07
CA ASN A 124 10.34 3.95 -14.14
C ASN A 124 11.06 5.22 -13.61
N LEU A 125 10.73 5.64 -12.39
CA LEU A 125 11.37 6.77 -11.70
C LEU A 125 12.51 6.34 -10.78
N LYS A 126 12.91 5.06 -10.81
CA LYS A 126 13.95 4.47 -9.95
C LYS A 126 13.71 4.75 -8.47
N ARG A 127 12.45 4.66 -8.04
CA ARG A 127 12.08 4.78 -6.63
C ARG A 127 11.98 3.40 -6.01
N PRO A 128 12.61 3.17 -4.84
CA PRO A 128 12.51 1.90 -4.13
C PRO A 128 11.07 1.48 -3.87
N ILE A 129 10.77 0.21 -4.09
CA ILE A 129 9.44 -0.38 -3.96
C ILE A 129 9.50 -1.50 -2.93
N VAL A 130 8.71 -1.38 -1.89
CA VAL A 130 8.49 -2.43 -0.90
C VAL A 130 7.07 -2.94 -1.03
N LEU A 131 6.93 -4.25 -1.28
CA LEU A 131 5.64 -4.92 -1.28
C LEU A 131 5.37 -5.58 0.06
N MET A 132 4.11 -5.62 0.46
CA MET A 132 3.62 -6.42 1.57
C MET A 132 2.58 -7.41 1.05
N ASN A 133 2.85 -8.70 1.22
CA ASN A 133 1.90 -9.76 0.97
C ASN A 133 1.29 -10.22 2.29
N CYS A 134 0.01 -9.89 2.49
CA CYS A 134 -0.73 -10.24 3.71
C CYS A 134 -1.38 -11.62 3.65
N ASP A 135 -1.43 -12.22 2.47
CA ASP A 135 -2.08 -13.51 2.22
C ASP A 135 -1.07 -14.67 2.23
N ALA A 136 -1.59 -15.88 2.39
CA ALA A 136 -0.75 -17.09 2.34
C ALA A 136 -0.14 -17.30 0.94
N ASP A 137 -0.91 -16.95 -0.10
CA ASP A 137 -0.50 -17.01 -1.50
C ASP A 137 -0.34 -15.62 -2.10
N LEU A 138 0.38 -15.52 -3.22
CA LEU A 138 0.51 -14.27 -3.95
C LEU A 138 -0.76 -13.96 -4.74
N LEU A 139 -1.31 -12.80 -4.48
CA LEU A 139 -2.34 -12.24 -5.35
C LEU A 139 -1.75 -11.93 -6.74
N MET A 140 -2.59 -11.99 -7.76
CA MET A 140 -2.20 -11.71 -9.16
C MET A 140 -1.55 -10.33 -9.30
N SER A 141 -2.06 -9.31 -8.61
CA SER A 141 -1.47 -7.96 -8.62
C SER A 141 -0.10 -7.93 -7.99
N THR A 142 0.11 -8.64 -6.88
CA THR A 142 1.42 -8.76 -6.21
C THR A 142 2.40 -9.48 -7.10
N ASN A 143 2.00 -10.61 -7.70
CA ASN A 143 2.83 -11.37 -8.63
C ASN A 143 3.26 -10.55 -9.86
N THR A 144 2.37 -9.70 -10.38
CA THR A 144 2.68 -8.80 -11.51
C THR A 144 3.75 -7.76 -11.15
N VAL A 145 3.76 -7.27 -9.92
CA VAL A 145 4.67 -6.21 -9.45
C VAL A 145 5.96 -6.78 -8.86
N LEU A 146 5.95 -8.03 -8.43
CA LEU A 146 7.06 -8.69 -7.77
C LEU A 146 8.42 -8.55 -8.47
N PRO A 147 8.53 -8.70 -9.82
CA PRO A 147 9.80 -8.54 -10.52
C PRO A 147 10.43 -7.15 -10.40
N PHE A 148 9.66 -6.15 -10.01
CA PHE A 148 10.07 -4.75 -9.96
C PHE A 148 10.26 -4.23 -8.53
N CYS A 149 10.00 -5.03 -7.51
CA CYS A 149 10.16 -4.58 -6.14
C CYS A 149 11.57 -4.87 -5.59
N ASP A 150 12.00 -4.03 -4.70
CA ASP A 150 13.30 -4.12 -4.04
C ASP A 150 13.23 -5.00 -2.78
N ALA A 151 12.06 -5.09 -2.17
CA ALA A 151 11.82 -5.97 -1.02
C ALA A 151 10.35 -6.43 -0.96
N LEU A 152 10.17 -7.64 -0.43
CA LEU A 152 8.86 -8.23 -0.15
C LEU A 152 8.76 -8.59 1.33
N ALA A 153 7.83 -7.97 2.03
CA ALA A 153 7.41 -8.36 3.37
C ALA A 153 6.28 -9.38 3.27
N CYS A 154 6.35 -10.48 4.00
CA CYS A 154 5.37 -11.54 3.97
C CYS A 154 4.75 -11.73 5.35
N GLY A 155 3.42 -11.82 5.40
CA GLY A 155 2.67 -12.12 6.61
C GLY A 155 2.86 -13.56 7.10
N PHE A 156 3.20 -14.48 6.17
CA PHE A 156 3.35 -15.91 6.45
C PHE A 156 4.70 -16.44 6.00
N ALA A 157 5.29 -17.34 6.79
CA ALA A 157 6.63 -17.90 6.53
C ALA A 157 6.74 -18.66 5.18
N GLY A 158 5.66 -19.31 4.73
CA GLY A 158 5.62 -20.02 3.46
C GLY A 158 5.77 -19.11 2.24
N GLY A 159 5.22 -17.90 2.31
CA GLY A 159 5.28 -16.93 1.21
C GLY A 159 6.68 -16.45 0.87
N ALA A 160 7.55 -16.27 1.86
CA ALA A 160 8.91 -15.80 1.66
C ALA A 160 9.82 -16.81 0.94
N ARG A 161 9.55 -18.11 1.05
CA ARG A 161 10.36 -19.18 0.45
C ARG A 161 10.13 -19.37 -1.06
N THR A 162 8.97 -18.96 -1.56
CA THR A 162 8.54 -19.21 -2.94
C THR A 162 9.18 -18.24 -3.95
N PHE A 163 9.86 -17.18 -3.46
CA PHE A 163 10.34 -16.08 -4.30
C PHE A 163 11.85 -16.10 -4.44
N ALA A 164 12.36 -17.08 -5.19
CA ALA A 164 13.77 -17.13 -5.57
C ALA A 164 14.16 -15.84 -6.30
N GLY A 165 15.15 -15.12 -5.79
CA GLY A 165 15.74 -13.91 -6.39
C GLY A 165 15.32 -12.58 -5.80
N ILE A 166 14.28 -12.50 -4.95
CA ILE A 166 13.90 -11.29 -4.23
C ILE A 166 14.19 -11.48 -2.73
N LYS A 167 14.67 -10.44 -2.06
CA LYS A 167 14.85 -10.44 -0.61
C LYS A 167 13.47 -10.43 0.07
N GLY A 168 12.88 -11.62 0.23
CA GLY A 168 11.65 -11.83 0.96
C GLY A 168 11.92 -11.91 2.46
N HIS A 169 11.15 -11.18 3.24
CA HIS A 169 11.24 -11.16 4.70
C HIS A 169 9.90 -11.58 5.30
N THR A 170 9.92 -12.57 6.19
CA THR A 170 8.74 -12.91 7.00
C THR A 170 8.65 -11.90 8.13
N THR A 171 7.67 -11.00 8.05
CA THR A 171 7.48 -9.91 9.01
C THR A 171 6.26 -10.09 9.91
N GLY A 172 5.40 -11.05 9.58
CA GLY A 172 4.04 -11.06 10.09
C GLY A 172 3.17 -9.97 9.42
N ASN A 173 1.87 -10.03 9.63
CA ASN A 173 0.95 -9.02 9.13
C ASN A 173 0.96 -7.77 10.04
N PRO A 174 1.03 -6.55 9.48
CA PRO A 174 0.87 -5.34 10.26
C PRO A 174 -0.51 -5.28 10.91
N VAL A 175 -0.53 -5.13 12.22
CA VAL A 175 -1.75 -5.11 13.02
C VAL A 175 -1.96 -3.70 13.59
N ARG A 176 -3.21 -3.25 13.66
CA ARG A 176 -3.55 -1.99 14.31
C ARG A 176 -3.16 -2.02 15.79
N ALA A 177 -2.67 -0.89 16.31
CA ALA A 177 -2.18 -0.79 17.69
C ALA A 177 -3.25 -1.22 18.72
N GLU A 178 -4.52 -0.89 18.46
CA GLU A 178 -5.64 -1.24 19.32
C GLU A 178 -5.86 -2.77 19.41
N ILE A 179 -5.57 -3.48 18.31
CA ILE A 179 -5.66 -4.95 18.27
C ILE A 179 -4.42 -5.57 18.92
N ALA A 180 -3.24 -5.00 18.67
CA ALA A 180 -2.00 -5.48 19.26
C ALA A 180 -1.95 -5.29 20.78
N ALA A 181 -2.64 -4.27 21.30
CA ALA A 181 -2.75 -3.98 22.73
C ALA A 181 -3.80 -4.83 23.48
N LEU A 182 -4.57 -5.67 22.78
CA LEU A 182 -5.55 -6.53 23.44
C LEU A 182 -4.83 -7.58 24.31
N PRO A 183 -5.33 -7.85 25.54
CA PRO A 183 -4.82 -8.92 26.36
C PRO A 183 -4.88 -10.27 25.65
N ALA A 184 -4.05 -11.22 26.09
CA ALA A 184 -4.04 -12.57 25.56
C ALA A 184 -5.43 -13.23 25.63
N PRO A 185 -5.80 -14.11 24.68
CA PRO A 185 -7.12 -14.75 24.68
C PRO A 185 -7.49 -15.42 26.03
N ALA A 186 -6.52 -16.04 26.70
CA ALA A 186 -6.71 -16.64 28.01
C ALA A 186 -7.17 -15.66 29.09
N GLU A 187 -6.63 -14.42 29.06
CA GLU A 187 -7.02 -13.38 30.01
C GLU A 187 -8.38 -12.77 29.67
N ARG A 188 -8.68 -12.59 28.37
CA ARG A 188 -9.95 -12.04 27.90
C ARG A 188 -11.14 -12.93 28.14
N PHE A 189 -10.94 -14.25 28.21
CA PHE A 189 -11.98 -15.25 28.37
C PHE A 189 -11.93 -15.99 29.72
N ALA A 190 -11.07 -15.54 30.65
CA ALA A 190 -10.95 -16.09 32.01
C ALA A 190 -12.17 -15.81 32.88
N GLY A 191 -13.33 -16.12 32.47
CA GLY A 191 -14.57 -15.90 33.21
C GLY A 191 -15.84 -16.22 32.40
N ARG A 192 -15.66 -16.86 31.26
CA ARG A 192 -16.78 -17.36 30.44
C ARG A 192 -16.92 -18.87 30.56
#